data_47941a1ae70a4d99164663d9a9423235
#
_entry.id   47941a1ae70a4d99164663d9a9423235
#
_cell.length_a   1.000
_cell.length_b   1.000
_cell.length_c   1.000
_cell.angle_alpha   90.00
_cell.angle_beta   90.00
_cell.angle_gamma   90.00
#
_symmetry.space_group_name_H-M   'P 1'
#
loop_
_entity.id
_entity.type
_entity.pdbx_description
1 polymer ?
#
loop_
_entity_poly.entity_id
_entity_poly.type
_entity_poly.pdbx_seq_one_letter_code
_entity_poly.pdbx_strand_id
1 'polypeptide(L)'
;MKRIMRFACALVVAAASFSLTATAQKKVVDSKTSYAKEVLQPYVDSGQLSGAISVFYKDGVQETCCVGYADVAAKRPIKMDNVFMQCSQTKGFCGVTIAKLVEEGKISLDDPVSKYLPEFKELWVQEYDKDGVRILRRAKNVLTVRMVLNHTGGFPFEASAKRNDVRGGGWSGGAPIRQIASIAAASPILFEPGTRETYSNTGIDIGAAVVEAVTGMKWEDYLKKEVLDPLGMESTWFWPTDKQLKTKVELYAFKNNAPAEWREEMAWQQRPYNDSHVFASAGAGLWTTANDQLKFYKMLMNLGMGDNGVRILKEETVKSILACTTRPDNMGGYSLGLQAPKKDTEDSWFGHGGAWGTNCMVNWHKKQLKLWVIQSAGGPQPWGAEVGKAAEKFFAQPFSVNSDEYTGRIGEK
;
A
#
# COMPACT_ATOMS: atom_id res chain seq x y z
N MET A 1 -11.61 65.40 -44.49
CA MET A 1 -11.20 64.11 -45.11
C MET A 1 -10.21 63.44 -44.18
N LYS A 2 -10.61 62.51 -43.33
CA LYS A 2 -9.75 61.72 -42.43
C LYS A 2 -9.77 60.26 -42.89
N ARG A 3 -8.62 59.77 -43.33
CA ARG A 3 -8.41 58.34 -43.67
C ARG A 3 -8.30 57.52 -42.40
N ILE A 4 -9.15 56.51 -42.26
CA ILE A 4 -9.10 55.49 -41.21
C ILE A 4 -8.27 54.33 -41.76
N MET A 5 -7.12 54.10 -41.12
CA MET A 5 -6.28 52.93 -41.38
C MET A 5 -6.80 51.75 -40.51
N ARG A 6 -7.24 50.68 -41.16
CA ARG A 6 -7.60 49.44 -40.51
C ARG A 6 -6.34 48.55 -40.37
N PHE A 7 -5.90 48.31 -39.17
CA PHE A 7 -4.92 47.24 -38.86
C PHE A 7 -5.65 45.91 -38.76
N ALA A 8 -5.32 44.99 -39.65
CA ALA A 8 -5.72 43.62 -39.55
C ALA A 8 -4.69 42.86 -38.69
N CYS A 9 -5.04 42.45 -37.49
CA CYS A 9 -4.25 41.48 -36.69
C CYS A 9 -4.52 40.07 -37.22
N ALA A 10 -3.51 39.47 -37.85
CA ALA A 10 -3.53 38.06 -38.20
C ALA A 10 -3.15 37.25 -36.95
N LEU A 11 -4.11 36.54 -36.37
CA LEU A 11 -3.87 35.53 -35.32
C LEU A 11 -3.31 34.25 -35.98
N VAL A 12 -2.03 33.99 -35.81
CA VAL A 12 -1.45 32.68 -36.15
C VAL A 12 -1.73 31.71 -34.99
N VAL A 13 -2.71 30.85 -35.18
CA VAL A 13 -2.94 29.73 -34.27
C VAL A 13 -1.98 28.62 -34.65
N ALA A 14 -0.91 28.48 -33.90
CA ALA A 14 -0.02 27.31 -34.00
C ALA A 14 -0.74 26.10 -33.37
N ALA A 15 -1.32 25.25 -34.20
CA ALA A 15 -1.81 23.95 -33.80
C ALA A 15 -0.62 23.02 -33.49
N ALA A 16 -0.27 22.89 -32.21
CA ALA A 16 0.66 21.88 -31.76
C ALA A 16 -0.04 20.51 -31.88
N SER A 17 0.33 19.78 -32.93
CA SER A 17 -0.09 18.39 -33.11
C SER A 17 0.62 17.54 -32.06
N PHE A 18 -0.05 17.27 -30.94
CA PHE A 18 0.36 16.21 -30.03
C PHE A 18 0.11 14.88 -30.73
N SER A 19 1.15 14.29 -31.29
CA SER A 19 1.14 12.89 -31.70
C SER A 19 1.06 12.04 -30.43
N LEU A 20 -0.15 11.65 -30.04
CA LEU A 20 -0.33 10.53 -29.12
C LEU A 20 0.18 9.27 -29.83
N THR A 21 1.43 8.90 -29.58
CA THR A 21 1.86 7.53 -29.81
C THR A 21 1.13 6.66 -28.78
N ALA A 22 -0.03 6.12 -29.17
CA ALA A 22 -0.67 5.06 -28.45
C ALA A 22 0.31 3.86 -28.46
N THR A 23 1.06 3.70 -27.37
CA THR A 23 1.77 2.46 -27.10
C THR A 23 0.70 1.40 -26.98
N ALA A 24 0.61 0.50 -27.98
CA ALA A 24 -0.30 -0.61 -27.94
C ALA A 24 -0.08 -1.37 -26.62
N GLN A 25 -1.06 -1.33 -25.74
CA GLN A 25 -1.04 -2.08 -24.50
C GLN A 25 -0.85 -3.55 -24.84
N LYS A 26 0.28 -4.16 -24.43
CA LYS A 26 0.50 -5.59 -24.63
C LYS A 26 -0.63 -6.32 -23.90
N LYS A 27 -1.40 -7.10 -24.66
CA LYS A 27 -2.50 -7.89 -24.12
C LYS A 27 -1.93 -8.88 -23.10
N VAL A 28 -2.43 -8.83 -21.86
CA VAL A 28 -2.11 -9.81 -20.83
C VAL A 28 -2.75 -11.15 -21.22
N VAL A 29 -1.98 -12.21 -21.16
CA VAL A 29 -2.40 -13.57 -21.49
C VAL A 29 -2.40 -14.42 -20.21
N ASP A 30 -3.47 -15.16 -19.95
CA ASP A 30 -3.55 -16.06 -18.81
C ASP A 30 -2.67 -17.31 -19.03
N SER A 31 -1.92 -17.71 -18.01
CA SER A 31 -1.10 -18.94 -18.03
C SER A 31 -1.98 -20.20 -18.03
N LYS A 32 -1.52 -21.25 -18.70
CA LYS A 32 -2.20 -22.55 -18.74
C LYS A 32 -2.08 -23.35 -17.44
N THR A 33 -1.06 -23.06 -16.62
CA THR A 33 -0.75 -23.78 -15.38
C THR A 33 -0.96 -22.86 -14.20
N SER A 34 -1.58 -23.37 -13.13
CA SER A 34 -1.75 -22.64 -11.88
C SER A 34 -0.89 -23.25 -10.79
N TYR A 35 0.35 -22.73 -10.65
CA TYR A 35 1.28 -23.12 -9.58
C TYR A 35 0.76 -22.75 -8.19
N ALA A 36 0.03 -21.63 -8.08
CA ALA A 36 -0.57 -21.22 -6.81
C ALA A 36 -1.68 -22.18 -6.38
N LYS A 37 -2.48 -22.69 -7.30
CA LYS A 37 -3.54 -23.66 -6.99
C LYS A 37 -2.99 -24.96 -6.41
N GLU A 38 -1.89 -25.46 -6.95
CA GLU A 38 -1.25 -26.69 -6.46
C GLU A 38 -0.90 -26.62 -4.97
N VAL A 39 -0.49 -25.45 -4.49
CA VAL A 39 -0.06 -25.26 -3.09
C VAL A 39 -1.18 -24.80 -2.17
N LEU A 40 -2.19 -24.07 -2.68
CA LEU A 40 -3.26 -23.51 -1.87
C LEU A 40 -4.47 -24.45 -1.73
N GLN A 41 -4.78 -25.25 -2.75
CA GLN A 41 -5.96 -26.11 -2.75
C GLN A 41 -5.95 -27.13 -1.60
N PRO A 42 -4.83 -27.80 -1.23
CA PRO A 42 -4.80 -28.72 -0.09
C PRO A 42 -5.21 -28.08 1.24
N TYR A 43 -4.86 -26.80 1.47
CA TYR A 43 -5.26 -26.09 2.68
C TYR A 43 -6.76 -25.74 2.69
N VAL A 44 -7.34 -25.48 1.51
CA VAL A 44 -8.77 -25.28 1.36
C VAL A 44 -9.52 -26.59 1.57
N ASP A 45 -9.06 -27.68 0.97
CA ASP A 45 -9.69 -29.00 1.09
C ASP A 45 -9.65 -29.54 2.52
N SER A 46 -8.60 -29.24 3.28
CA SER A 46 -8.50 -29.57 4.71
C SER A 46 -9.29 -28.59 5.62
N GLY A 47 -9.84 -27.51 5.06
CA GLY A 47 -10.55 -26.48 5.80
C GLY A 47 -9.65 -25.51 6.58
N GLN A 48 -8.31 -25.67 6.56
CA GLN A 48 -7.39 -24.78 7.25
C GLN A 48 -7.37 -23.36 6.66
N LEU A 49 -7.70 -23.23 5.39
CA LEU A 49 -7.83 -21.98 4.66
C LEU A 49 -9.24 -21.85 4.11
N SER A 50 -9.92 -20.74 4.41
CA SER A 50 -11.26 -20.45 3.87
C SER A 50 -11.23 -20.25 2.37
N GLY A 51 -10.28 -19.47 1.88
CA GLY A 51 -10.05 -19.18 0.47
C GLY A 51 -8.88 -18.24 0.27
N ALA A 52 -8.39 -18.20 -0.94
CA ALA A 52 -7.28 -17.34 -1.34
C ALA A 52 -7.41 -16.84 -2.78
N ILE A 53 -6.89 -15.65 -3.02
CA ILE A 53 -6.57 -15.10 -4.33
C ILE A 53 -5.06 -15.08 -4.46
N SER A 54 -4.52 -15.50 -5.61
CA SER A 54 -3.11 -15.30 -5.94
C SER A 54 -2.97 -14.86 -7.38
N VAL A 55 -2.03 -13.95 -7.64
CA VAL A 55 -1.67 -13.51 -8.98
C VAL A 55 -0.16 -13.47 -9.11
N PHE A 56 0.36 -14.13 -10.14
CA PHE A 56 1.74 -14.00 -10.59
C PHE A 56 1.75 -13.36 -11.98
N TYR A 57 2.68 -12.45 -12.20
CA TYR A 57 2.81 -11.77 -13.49
C TYR A 57 4.27 -11.69 -13.90
N LYS A 58 4.57 -11.99 -15.17
CA LYS A 58 5.86 -11.82 -15.80
C LYS A 58 5.70 -11.63 -17.31
N ASP A 59 6.34 -10.63 -17.87
CA ASP A 59 6.48 -10.41 -19.33
C ASP A 59 5.16 -10.42 -20.12
N GLY A 60 4.05 -9.98 -19.52
CA GLY A 60 2.73 -9.96 -20.16
C GLY A 60 1.92 -11.23 -19.94
N VAL A 61 2.47 -12.26 -19.30
CA VAL A 61 1.74 -13.47 -18.89
C VAL A 61 1.34 -13.34 -17.42
N GLN A 62 0.10 -13.69 -17.12
CA GLN A 62 -0.47 -13.66 -15.78
C GLN A 62 -1.03 -15.01 -15.40
N GLU A 63 -0.72 -15.51 -14.22
CA GLU A 63 -1.45 -16.57 -13.55
C GLU A 63 -2.40 -15.92 -12.56
N THR A 64 -3.70 -16.28 -12.65
CA THR A 64 -4.71 -15.86 -11.67
C THR A 64 -5.32 -17.11 -11.03
N CYS A 65 -5.26 -17.17 -9.71
CA CYS A 65 -5.80 -18.28 -8.93
C CYS A 65 -6.79 -17.75 -7.89
N CYS A 66 -8.02 -18.30 -7.90
CA CYS A 66 -9.02 -18.11 -6.86
C CYS A 66 -9.45 -19.49 -6.36
N VAL A 67 -9.20 -19.82 -5.10
CA VAL A 67 -9.55 -21.12 -4.50
C VAL A 67 -10.33 -20.92 -3.21
N GLY A 68 -11.33 -21.77 -2.97
CA GLY A 68 -12.15 -21.72 -1.75
C GLY A 68 -13.20 -20.61 -1.77
N TYR A 69 -13.47 -20.07 -0.59
CA TYR A 69 -14.62 -19.21 -0.32
C TYR A 69 -14.22 -17.86 0.26
N ALA A 70 -14.92 -16.82 -0.18
CA ALA A 70 -14.91 -15.52 0.47
C ALA A 70 -15.75 -15.53 1.77
N ASP A 71 -16.73 -16.44 1.83
CA ASP A 71 -17.57 -16.71 2.99
C ASP A 71 -17.90 -18.20 3.00
N VAL A 72 -17.36 -18.92 3.97
CA VAL A 72 -17.51 -20.38 4.10
C VAL A 72 -18.95 -20.75 4.46
N ALA A 73 -19.58 -20.01 5.38
CA ALA A 73 -20.94 -20.29 5.84
C ALA A 73 -21.96 -20.12 4.71
N ALA A 74 -21.82 -19.06 3.92
CA ALA A 74 -22.66 -18.79 2.75
C ALA A 74 -22.25 -19.59 1.51
N LYS A 75 -21.16 -20.36 1.56
CA LYS A 75 -20.54 -21.05 0.41
C LYS A 75 -20.30 -20.11 -0.78
N ARG A 76 -19.96 -18.85 -0.48
CA ARG A 76 -19.72 -17.82 -1.51
C ARG A 76 -18.29 -17.93 -2.01
N PRO A 77 -18.07 -18.33 -3.28
CA PRO A 77 -16.73 -18.50 -3.83
C PRO A 77 -15.94 -17.19 -3.78
N ILE A 78 -14.63 -17.30 -3.57
CA ILE A 78 -13.73 -16.13 -3.62
C ILE A 78 -13.45 -15.76 -5.08
N LYS A 79 -13.37 -14.43 -5.36
CA LYS A 79 -13.15 -13.86 -6.69
C LYS A 79 -12.24 -12.64 -6.62
N MET A 80 -11.63 -12.27 -7.75
CA MET A 80 -10.75 -11.13 -7.91
C MET A 80 -11.37 -9.77 -7.55
N ASP A 81 -12.69 -9.66 -7.65
CA ASP A 81 -13.47 -8.47 -7.35
C ASP A 81 -14.05 -8.44 -5.92
N ASN A 82 -13.75 -9.45 -5.12
CA ASN A 82 -14.15 -9.43 -3.71
C ASN A 82 -13.38 -8.36 -2.94
N VAL A 83 -14.12 -7.65 -2.09
CA VAL A 83 -13.56 -6.57 -1.25
C VAL A 83 -12.86 -7.17 -0.03
N PHE A 84 -11.69 -6.67 0.28
CA PHE A 84 -10.96 -7.04 1.49
C PHE A 84 -10.22 -5.83 2.08
N MET A 85 -9.94 -5.90 3.37
CA MET A 85 -9.13 -4.91 4.05
C MET A 85 -7.65 -5.23 3.78
N GLN A 86 -6.96 -4.31 3.09
CA GLN A 86 -5.54 -4.54 2.73
C GLN A 86 -4.56 -4.25 3.86
N CYS A 87 -5.04 -3.68 4.97
CA CYS A 87 -4.21 -3.37 6.13
C CYS A 87 -2.96 -2.56 5.77
N SER A 88 -1.80 -2.99 6.23
CA SER A 88 -0.53 -2.28 6.11
C SER A 88 -0.05 -1.99 4.69
N GLN A 89 -0.62 -2.63 3.67
CA GLN A 89 -0.36 -2.25 2.28
C GLN A 89 -0.81 -0.82 1.96
N THR A 90 -1.71 -0.24 2.77
CA THR A 90 -2.09 1.19 2.71
C THR A 90 -0.89 2.13 2.82
N LYS A 91 0.17 1.73 3.53
CA LYS A 91 1.38 2.55 3.73
C LYS A 91 2.06 2.94 2.42
N GLY A 92 2.10 2.03 1.45
CA GLY A 92 2.67 2.32 0.13
C GLY A 92 1.92 3.42 -0.62
N PHE A 93 0.61 3.54 -0.41
CA PHE A 93 -0.21 4.60 -1.01
C PHE A 93 0.16 5.97 -0.41
N CYS A 94 0.38 6.04 0.91
CA CYS A 94 0.91 7.25 1.54
C CYS A 94 2.31 7.58 1.01
N GLY A 95 3.18 6.57 0.87
CA GLY A 95 4.50 6.75 0.29
C GLY A 95 4.47 7.33 -1.12
N VAL A 96 3.55 6.87 -1.97
CA VAL A 96 3.38 7.40 -3.34
C VAL A 96 2.88 8.84 -3.33
N THR A 97 1.94 9.23 -2.44
CA THR A 97 1.50 10.63 -2.33
C THR A 97 2.62 11.56 -1.89
N ILE A 98 3.45 11.13 -0.93
CA ILE A 98 4.64 11.88 -0.50
C ILE A 98 5.67 11.98 -1.64
N ALA A 99 5.97 10.87 -2.32
CA ALA A 99 6.89 10.86 -3.46
C ALA A 99 6.46 11.84 -4.56
N LYS A 100 5.15 11.95 -4.83
CA LYS A 100 4.59 12.91 -5.77
C LYS A 100 4.82 14.35 -5.32
N LEU A 101 4.61 14.67 -4.06
CA LEU A 101 4.88 16.02 -3.52
C LEU A 101 6.38 16.36 -3.55
N VAL A 102 7.26 15.37 -3.36
CA VAL A 102 8.72 15.54 -3.53
C VAL A 102 9.05 15.83 -5.00
N GLU A 103 8.49 15.06 -5.93
CA GLU A 103 8.68 15.24 -7.37
C GLU A 103 8.21 16.62 -7.85
N GLU A 104 7.15 17.15 -7.25
CA GLU A 104 6.60 18.48 -7.50
C GLU A 104 7.40 19.61 -6.80
N GLY A 105 8.43 19.29 -6.02
CA GLY A 105 9.25 20.25 -5.28
C GLY A 105 8.52 20.93 -4.11
N LYS A 106 7.37 20.40 -3.69
CA LYS A 106 6.57 20.98 -2.58
C LYS A 106 7.13 20.62 -1.21
N ILE A 107 7.77 19.47 -1.10
CA ILE A 107 8.44 18.99 0.12
C ILE A 107 9.79 18.38 -0.22
N SER A 108 10.69 18.31 0.78
CA SER A 108 11.88 17.46 0.75
C SER A 108 11.74 16.34 1.79
N LEU A 109 12.30 15.17 1.50
CA LEU A 109 12.34 14.09 2.49
C LEU A 109 13.15 14.45 3.73
N ASP A 110 14.10 15.36 3.60
CA ASP A 110 14.96 15.82 4.69
C ASP A 110 14.44 17.09 5.38
N ASP A 111 13.30 17.63 4.94
CA ASP A 111 12.61 18.69 5.65
C ASP A 111 12.22 18.25 7.06
N PRO A 112 12.40 19.12 8.06
CA PRO A 112 11.83 18.91 9.38
C PRO A 112 10.31 18.75 9.29
N VAL A 113 9.74 17.73 9.94
CA VAL A 113 8.29 17.58 10.06
C VAL A 113 7.65 18.85 10.64
N SER A 114 8.35 19.52 11.58
CA SER A 114 7.92 20.77 12.20
C SER A 114 7.77 21.95 11.23
N LYS A 115 8.32 21.87 10.02
CA LYS A 115 8.08 22.87 8.96
C LYS A 115 6.60 22.89 8.52
N TYR A 116 5.94 21.74 8.57
CA TYR A 116 4.56 21.53 8.15
C TYR A 116 3.60 21.35 9.33
N LEU A 117 4.09 20.76 10.42
CA LEU A 117 3.39 20.42 11.65
C LEU A 117 4.18 21.01 12.85
N PRO A 118 3.96 22.29 13.21
CA PRO A 118 4.79 23.00 14.19
C PRO A 118 4.88 22.31 15.56
N GLU A 119 3.87 21.51 15.93
CA GLU A 119 3.85 20.73 17.18
C GLU A 119 4.97 19.70 17.29
N PHE A 120 5.64 19.34 16.18
CA PHE A 120 6.79 18.42 16.17
C PHE A 120 8.14 19.12 16.37
N LYS A 121 8.16 20.42 16.71
CA LYS A 121 9.40 21.18 16.92
C LYS A 121 10.21 20.65 18.10
N GLU A 122 9.52 20.22 19.15
CA GLU A 122 10.13 19.75 20.37
C GLU A 122 9.54 18.42 20.81
N LEU A 123 10.26 17.34 20.60
CA LEU A 123 9.84 16.01 20.98
C LEU A 123 10.51 15.56 22.28
N TRP A 124 9.82 14.70 23.02
CA TRP A 124 10.34 14.04 24.20
C TRP A 124 10.70 12.60 23.90
N VAL A 125 11.93 12.18 24.24
CA VAL A 125 12.39 10.78 24.18
C VAL A 125 12.21 10.17 25.55
N GLN A 126 11.60 8.97 25.61
CA GLN A 126 11.55 8.20 26.84
C GLN A 126 12.80 7.32 26.96
N GLU A 127 13.37 7.30 28.14
CA GLU A 127 14.46 6.42 28.54
C GLU A 127 14.13 5.77 29.88
N TYR A 128 14.87 4.75 30.26
CA TYR A 128 14.75 4.13 31.58
C TYR A 128 16.12 4.15 32.24
N ASP A 129 16.18 4.55 33.51
CA ASP A 129 17.40 4.50 34.26
C ASP A 129 17.74 3.07 34.71
N LYS A 130 18.84 2.91 35.46
CA LYS A 130 19.31 1.62 35.98
C LYS A 130 18.29 0.91 36.89
N ASP A 131 17.40 1.67 37.50
CA ASP A 131 16.39 1.21 38.45
C ASP A 131 15.01 1.00 37.75
N GLY A 132 14.95 1.17 36.41
CA GLY A 132 13.75 1.02 35.61
C GLY A 132 12.80 2.22 35.68
N VAL A 133 13.22 3.34 36.25
CA VAL A 133 12.41 4.55 36.30
C VAL A 133 12.41 5.25 34.96
N ARG A 134 11.22 5.59 34.48
CA ARG A 134 11.03 6.28 33.20
C ARG A 134 11.49 7.75 33.30
N ILE A 135 12.43 8.09 32.46
CA ILE A 135 12.98 9.45 32.32
C ILE A 135 12.56 10.01 30.96
N LEU A 136 12.23 11.28 30.91
CA LEU A 136 11.96 12.02 29.67
C LEU A 136 13.05 13.07 29.47
N ARG A 137 13.61 13.10 28.25
CA ARG A 137 14.52 14.17 27.82
C ARG A 137 14.09 14.72 26.46
N ARG A 138 14.54 15.91 26.12
CA ARG A 138 14.34 16.46 24.77
C ARG A 138 15.11 15.64 23.74
N ALA A 139 14.47 15.42 22.57
CA ALA A 139 15.16 14.88 21.42
C ALA A 139 16.27 15.83 20.95
N LYS A 140 17.40 15.28 20.55
CA LYS A 140 18.53 16.01 19.99
C LYS A 140 18.48 16.09 18.47
N ASN A 141 17.99 15.05 17.84
CA ASN A 141 17.87 14.96 16.39
C ASN A 141 16.54 15.56 15.90
N VAL A 142 16.62 16.24 14.77
CA VAL A 142 15.43 16.76 14.09
C VAL A 142 14.69 15.59 13.44
N LEU A 143 13.39 15.52 13.69
CA LEU A 143 12.51 14.56 13.01
C LEU A 143 12.25 15.04 11.58
N THR A 144 12.57 14.22 10.57
CA THR A 144 12.34 14.54 9.16
C THR A 144 11.18 13.76 8.56
N VAL A 145 10.66 14.21 7.41
CA VAL A 145 9.61 13.52 6.64
C VAL A 145 10.04 12.10 6.27
N ARG A 146 11.31 11.89 5.93
CA ARG A 146 11.90 10.58 5.69
C ARG A 146 11.72 9.62 6.85
N MET A 147 12.01 10.10 8.06
CA MET A 147 12.05 9.27 9.27
C MET A 147 10.66 8.77 9.71
N VAL A 148 9.61 9.52 9.46
CA VAL A 148 8.26 9.06 9.80
C VAL A 148 7.78 7.97 8.84
N LEU A 149 8.24 7.99 7.58
CA LEU A 149 7.79 7.06 6.55
C LEU A 149 8.62 5.77 6.48
N ASN A 150 9.89 5.81 6.89
CA ASN A 150 10.77 4.64 6.91
C ASN A 150 10.94 4.02 8.31
N HIS A 151 10.03 4.32 9.21
CA HIS A 151 9.96 3.75 10.56
C HIS A 151 11.13 4.07 11.50
N THR A 152 11.87 5.17 11.23
CA THR A 152 12.99 5.59 12.06
C THR A 152 12.69 6.82 12.93
N GLY A 153 11.45 7.29 12.96
CA GLY A 153 11.03 8.47 13.72
C GLY A 153 10.91 8.26 15.23
N GLY A 154 10.99 7.01 15.70
CA GLY A 154 10.88 6.71 17.14
C GLY A 154 9.46 6.56 17.66
N PHE A 155 8.44 6.58 16.82
CA PHE A 155 7.05 6.44 17.25
C PHE A 155 6.68 4.99 17.56
N PRO A 156 5.80 4.75 18.56
CA PRO A 156 5.25 3.42 18.81
C PRO A 156 4.40 2.96 17.61
N PHE A 157 4.03 1.68 17.59
CA PHE A 157 3.16 1.12 16.57
C PHE A 157 1.88 1.96 16.40
N GLU A 158 1.24 2.33 17.52
CA GLU A 158 0.11 3.25 17.56
C GLU A 158 0.24 4.25 18.72
N ALA A 159 0.06 5.54 18.45
CA ALA A 159 0.28 6.59 19.44
C ALA A 159 -0.79 6.64 20.55
N SER A 160 -1.99 6.19 20.27
CA SER A 160 -3.15 6.35 21.16
C SER A 160 -3.69 5.04 21.74
N ALA A 161 -3.07 3.92 21.49
CA ALA A 161 -3.59 2.57 21.69
C ALA A 161 -4.01 2.23 23.14
N LYS A 162 -3.78 3.08 24.12
CA LYS A 162 -4.09 2.82 25.54
C LYS A 162 -4.83 3.93 26.28
N ARG A 163 -5.30 4.96 25.58
CA ARG A 163 -6.13 5.97 26.23
C ARG A 163 -7.59 5.56 26.08
N ASN A 164 -8.17 5.10 27.20
CA ASN A 164 -9.60 4.69 27.31
C ASN A 164 -10.58 5.86 27.07
N ASP A 165 -10.09 7.06 26.89
CA ASP A 165 -10.85 8.29 26.67
C ASP A 165 -11.10 8.58 25.16
N VAL A 166 -10.37 7.92 24.25
CA VAL A 166 -10.72 7.90 22.85
C VAL A 166 -11.47 6.59 22.59
N ARG A 167 -12.80 6.64 22.66
CA ARG A 167 -13.67 5.47 22.44
C ARG A 167 -13.38 4.88 21.07
N GLY A 168 -12.80 3.69 21.06
CA GLY A 168 -12.40 2.97 19.88
C GLY A 168 -10.92 2.63 19.92
N GLY A 169 -10.58 1.51 20.59
CA GLY A 169 -9.18 1.07 20.71
C GLY A 169 -8.52 0.91 19.37
N GLY A 170 -7.31 1.39 19.30
CA GLY A 170 -6.28 1.15 18.30
C GLY A 170 -6.58 1.44 16.81
N TRP A 171 -7.68 1.00 16.33
CA TRP A 171 -8.03 1.05 14.91
C TRP A 171 -9.24 1.97 14.61
N SER A 172 -9.91 2.48 15.60
CA SER A 172 -11.14 3.26 15.44
C SER A 172 -11.04 4.66 16.06
N GLY A 173 -9.86 5.31 15.94
CA GLY A 173 -9.68 6.67 16.42
C GLY A 173 -10.74 7.62 15.88
N GLY A 174 -11.69 8.06 16.72
CA GLY A 174 -12.72 9.03 16.35
C GLY A 174 -12.18 10.44 16.10
N ALA A 175 -10.92 10.57 15.69
CA ALA A 175 -10.24 11.85 15.48
C ALA A 175 -9.63 11.94 14.07
N PRO A 176 -9.68 13.12 13.42
CA PRO A 176 -9.02 13.35 12.15
C PRO A 176 -7.51 13.10 12.22
N ILE A 177 -6.89 12.79 11.09
CA ILE A 177 -5.47 12.42 11.01
C ILE A 177 -4.55 13.52 11.56
N ARG A 178 -4.88 14.79 11.39
CA ARG A 178 -4.16 15.93 11.98
C ARG A 178 -4.17 15.90 13.51
N GLN A 179 -5.31 15.54 14.12
CA GLN A 179 -5.40 15.42 15.58
C GLN A 179 -4.62 14.21 16.08
N ILE A 180 -4.62 13.08 15.35
CA ILE A 180 -3.78 11.91 15.68
C ILE A 180 -2.31 12.28 15.63
N ALA A 181 -1.87 13.05 14.64
CA ALA A 181 -0.50 13.57 14.55
C ALA A 181 -0.15 14.47 15.75
N SER A 182 -1.04 15.37 16.15
CA SER A 182 -0.83 16.23 17.33
C SER A 182 -0.75 15.44 18.64
N ILE A 183 -1.57 14.39 18.79
CA ILE A 183 -1.47 13.47 19.94
C ILE A 183 -0.11 12.75 19.94
N ALA A 184 0.37 12.33 18.77
CA ALA A 184 1.68 11.70 18.64
C ALA A 184 2.82 12.67 19.01
N ALA A 185 2.74 13.94 18.60
CA ALA A 185 3.73 14.95 18.96
C ALA A 185 3.77 15.24 20.48
N ALA A 186 2.61 15.17 21.15
CA ALA A 186 2.51 15.35 22.59
C ALA A 186 2.95 14.12 23.40
N SER A 187 3.18 12.98 22.75
CA SER A 187 3.55 11.70 23.38
C SER A 187 5.06 11.49 23.28
N PRO A 188 5.72 10.93 24.32
CA PRO A 188 7.13 10.61 24.21
C PRO A 188 7.39 9.52 23.17
N ILE A 189 8.42 9.75 22.35
CA ILE A 189 8.92 8.75 21.39
C ILE A 189 9.85 7.74 22.09
N LEU A 190 10.01 6.57 21.47
CA LEU A 190 10.70 5.41 22.06
C LEU A 190 12.24 5.52 22.00
N PHE A 191 12.77 6.30 21.08
CA PHE A 191 14.20 6.50 20.86
C PHE A 191 14.45 7.77 20.03
N GLU A 192 15.69 8.18 19.99
CA GLU A 192 16.16 9.34 19.23
C GLU A 192 15.88 9.17 17.72
N PRO A 193 15.23 10.14 17.04
CA PRO A 193 14.94 10.04 15.62
C PRO A 193 16.17 9.69 14.78
N GLY A 194 16.02 8.75 13.86
CA GLY A 194 17.07 8.29 12.93
C GLY A 194 18.04 7.25 13.51
N THR A 195 17.97 6.90 14.80
CA THR A 195 18.96 5.99 15.41
C THR A 195 18.61 4.52 15.37
N ARG A 196 17.33 4.18 15.27
CA ARG A 196 16.81 2.80 15.18
C ARG A 196 15.61 2.74 14.26
N GLU A 197 15.17 1.53 13.92
CA GLU A 197 13.94 1.29 13.22
C GLU A 197 12.94 0.58 14.13
N THR A 198 11.71 1.07 14.16
CA THR A 198 10.55 0.41 14.79
C THR A 198 9.32 0.64 13.95
N TYR A 199 8.74 -0.44 13.47
CA TYR A 199 7.55 -0.40 12.63
C TYR A 199 6.40 0.36 13.30
N SER A 200 5.82 1.34 12.61
CA SER A 200 4.86 2.29 13.17
C SER A 200 3.78 2.67 12.18
N ASN A 201 2.51 2.49 12.55
CA ASN A 201 1.38 3.10 11.86
C ASN A 201 1.38 4.62 12.10
N THR A 202 1.66 5.03 13.34
CA THR A 202 1.71 6.44 13.75
C THR A 202 2.64 7.27 12.87
N GLY A 203 3.84 6.74 12.55
CA GLY A 203 4.77 7.44 11.66
C GLY A 203 4.15 7.72 10.29
N ILE A 204 3.49 6.73 9.70
CA ILE A 204 2.84 6.88 8.39
C ILE A 204 1.66 7.87 8.47
N ASP A 205 0.85 7.81 9.54
CA ASP A 205 -0.25 8.75 9.75
C ASP A 205 0.25 10.19 9.90
N ILE A 206 1.44 10.42 10.50
CA ILE A 206 2.11 11.73 10.50
C ILE A 206 2.49 12.13 9.07
N GLY A 207 2.98 11.21 8.25
CA GLY A 207 3.24 11.46 6.82
C GLY A 207 1.99 11.94 6.07
N ALA A 208 0.85 11.29 6.30
CA ALA A 208 -0.43 11.72 5.74
C ALA A 208 -0.87 13.11 6.26
N ALA A 209 -0.63 13.41 7.54
CA ALA A 209 -0.88 14.75 8.10
C ALA A 209 0.01 15.83 7.44
N VAL A 210 1.24 15.48 7.02
CA VAL A 210 2.09 16.37 6.21
C VAL A 210 1.47 16.60 4.84
N VAL A 211 0.91 15.57 4.18
CA VAL A 211 0.17 15.76 2.92
C VAL A 211 -0.96 16.77 3.09
N GLU A 212 -1.77 16.65 4.14
CA GLU A 212 -2.86 17.62 4.41
C GLU A 212 -2.32 19.05 4.66
N ALA A 213 -1.23 19.18 5.40
CA ALA A 213 -0.64 20.49 5.70
C ALA A 213 -0.12 21.19 4.45
N VAL A 214 0.45 20.44 3.50
CA VAL A 214 1.05 20.97 2.27
C VAL A 214 0.01 21.25 1.20
N THR A 215 -1.03 20.41 1.11
CA THR A 215 -2.01 20.48 0.02
C THR A 215 -3.27 21.24 0.38
N GLY A 216 -3.56 21.40 1.67
CA GLY A 216 -4.84 21.94 2.17
C GLY A 216 -6.02 20.99 1.94
N MET A 217 -5.81 19.79 1.43
CA MET A 217 -6.82 18.75 1.21
C MET A 217 -6.73 17.71 2.31
N LYS A 218 -7.82 17.00 2.60
CA LYS A 218 -7.75 15.76 3.36
C LYS A 218 -6.88 14.75 2.59
N TRP A 219 -6.07 13.95 3.30
CA TRP A 219 -5.16 13.06 2.61
C TRP A 219 -5.87 11.98 1.80
N GLU A 220 -7.00 11.48 2.27
CA GLU A 220 -7.84 10.52 1.54
C GLU A 220 -8.37 11.10 0.23
N ASP A 221 -8.74 12.40 0.22
CA ASP A 221 -9.22 13.09 -0.99
C ASP A 221 -8.05 13.35 -1.96
N TYR A 222 -6.87 13.72 -1.42
CA TYR A 222 -5.66 13.88 -2.22
C TYR A 222 -5.22 12.55 -2.84
N LEU A 223 -5.18 11.47 -2.06
CA LEU A 223 -4.89 10.12 -2.54
C LEU A 223 -5.86 9.71 -3.66
N LYS A 224 -7.15 9.92 -3.43
CA LYS A 224 -8.19 9.60 -4.43
C LYS A 224 -7.93 10.34 -5.73
N LYS A 225 -7.77 11.65 -5.67
CA LYS A 225 -7.59 12.53 -6.84
C LYS A 225 -6.31 12.23 -7.61
N GLU A 226 -5.19 12.04 -6.93
CA GLU A 226 -3.87 12.00 -7.55
C GLU A 226 -3.37 10.58 -7.86
N VAL A 227 -4.00 9.54 -7.28
CA VAL A 227 -3.56 8.16 -7.45
C VAL A 227 -4.70 7.23 -7.84
N LEU A 228 -5.78 7.16 -7.03
CA LEU A 228 -6.81 6.15 -7.24
C LEU A 228 -7.62 6.40 -8.53
N ASP A 229 -8.15 7.62 -8.71
CA ASP A 229 -8.93 7.97 -9.89
C ASP A 229 -8.10 7.89 -11.19
N PRO A 230 -6.86 8.44 -11.25
CA PRO A 230 -6.03 8.31 -12.44
C PRO A 230 -5.68 6.86 -12.81
N LEU A 231 -5.54 5.96 -11.83
CA LEU A 231 -5.33 4.53 -12.07
C LEU A 231 -6.63 3.76 -12.34
N GLY A 232 -7.80 4.39 -12.21
CA GLY A 232 -9.09 3.74 -12.35
C GLY A 232 -9.38 2.73 -11.22
N MET A 233 -8.92 3.01 -9.99
CA MET A 233 -9.12 2.17 -8.80
C MET A 233 -10.48 2.46 -8.14
N GLU A 234 -11.56 2.12 -8.83
CA GLU A 234 -12.93 2.45 -8.42
C GLU A 234 -13.45 1.64 -7.23
N SER A 235 -12.76 0.56 -6.90
CA SER A 235 -13.09 -0.36 -5.80
C SER A 235 -12.10 -0.27 -4.64
N THR A 236 -11.62 0.95 -4.35
CA THR A 236 -10.66 1.20 -3.27
C THR A 236 -11.11 2.40 -2.44
N TRP A 237 -11.36 2.18 -1.13
CA TRP A 237 -11.95 3.19 -0.23
C TRP A 237 -11.43 3.05 1.20
N PHE A 238 -11.53 4.14 1.99
CA PHE A 238 -11.39 4.07 3.44
C PHE A 238 -12.69 3.62 4.11
N TRP A 239 -13.84 4.00 3.56
CA TRP A 239 -15.17 3.76 4.14
C TRP A 239 -16.09 3.14 3.10
N PRO A 240 -15.94 1.84 2.80
CA PRO A 240 -16.88 1.17 1.91
C PRO A 240 -18.29 1.15 2.52
N THR A 241 -19.28 1.34 1.67
CA THR A 241 -20.69 1.24 2.04
C THR A 241 -21.10 -0.21 2.29
N ASP A 242 -22.21 -0.44 3.00
CA ASP A 242 -22.77 -1.79 3.21
C ASP A 242 -23.00 -2.55 1.89
N LYS A 243 -23.36 -1.82 0.82
CA LYS A 243 -23.51 -2.42 -0.51
C LYS A 243 -22.17 -2.95 -1.04
N GLN A 244 -21.09 -2.20 -0.87
CA GLN A 244 -19.74 -2.61 -1.29
C GLN A 244 -19.23 -3.77 -0.44
N LEU A 245 -19.50 -3.77 0.86
CA LEU A 245 -19.12 -4.84 1.80
C LEU A 245 -19.87 -6.16 1.59
N LYS A 246 -20.94 -6.21 0.79
CA LYS A 246 -21.65 -7.48 0.47
C LYS A 246 -20.75 -8.53 -0.19
N THR A 247 -19.69 -8.11 -0.86
CA THR A 247 -18.71 -9.00 -1.50
C THR A 247 -17.46 -9.22 -0.65
N LYS A 248 -17.44 -8.72 0.59
CA LYS A 248 -16.29 -8.81 1.48
C LYS A 248 -15.81 -10.24 1.67
N VAL A 249 -14.49 -10.43 1.67
CA VAL A 249 -13.88 -11.67 2.14
C VAL A 249 -13.91 -11.67 3.67
N GLU A 250 -14.56 -12.67 4.26
CA GLU A 250 -14.63 -12.81 5.71
C GLU A 250 -13.28 -13.17 6.31
N LEU A 251 -12.99 -12.63 7.50
CA LEU A 251 -11.79 -12.93 8.26
C LEU A 251 -11.99 -14.18 9.10
N TYR A 252 -11.05 -15.12 9.01
CA TYR A 252 -11.02 -16.35 9.78
C TYR A 252 -9.79 -16.42 10.67
N ALA A 253 -9.91 -17.05 11.85
CA ALA A 253 -8.76 -17.36 12.67
C ALA A 253 -8.07 -18.61 12.13
N PHE A 254 -6.76 -18.52 11.89
CA PHE A 254 -5.93 -19.67 11.55
C PHE A 254 -5.71 -20.55 12.79
N LYS A 255 -5.86 -21.85 12.59
CA LYS A 255 -5.49 -22.88 13.56
C LYS A 255 -4.58 -23.90 12.87
N ASN A 256 -3.42 -24.17 13.44
CA ASN A 256 -2.52 -25.18 12.89
C ASN A 256 -3.17 -26.56 12.93
N ASN A 257 -3.15 -27.27 11.80
CA ASN A 257 -3.73 -28.62 11.63
C ASN A 257 -5.22 -28.74 12.02
N ALA A 258 -6.00 -27.66 11.95
CA ALA A 258 -7.42 -27.64 12.22
C ALA A 258 -8.14 -26.69 11.25
N PRO A 259 -9.47 -26.86 11.05
CA PRO A 259 -10.25 -25.92 10.25
C PRO A 259 -10.15 -24.50 10.77
N ALA A 260 -10.14 -23.54 9.84
CA ALA A 260 -10.21 -22.12 10.15
C ALA A 260 -11.53 -21.78 10.86
N GLU A 261 -11.47 -20.91 11.85
CA GLU A 261 -12.62 -20.57 12.69
C GLU A 261 -13.04 -19.12 12.43
N TRP A 262 -14.33 -18.93 12.14
CA TRP A 262 -14.93 -17.62 12.17
C TRP A 262 -15.45 -17.30 13.56
N ARG A 263 -15.21 -16.09 14.06
CA ARG A 263 -15.67 -15.61 15.35
C ARG A 263 -16.23 -14.19 15.20
N GLU A 264 -17.21 -13.83 16.03
CA GLU A 264 -17.87 -12.52 15.96
C GLU A 264 -16.88 -11.35 16.07
N GLU A 265 -15.85 -11.48 16.90
CA GLU A 265 -14.79 -10.49 17.00
C GLU A 265 -14.02 -10.26 15.67
N MET A 266 -14.01 -11.26 14.77
CA MET A 266 -13.40 -11.11 13.44
C MET A 266 -14.20 -10.12 12.58
N ALA A 267 -15.53 -10.17 12.64
CA ALA A 267 -16.39 -9.21 11.96
C ALA A 267 -16.16 -7.79 12.48
N TRP A 268 -15.97 -7.66 13.81
CA TRP A 268 -15.67 -6.37 14.40
C TRP A 268 -14.30 -5.82 13.96
N GLN A 269 -13.27 -6.66 13.87
CA GLN A 269 -11.95 -6.28 13.37
C GLN A 269 -11.96 -5.82 11.91
N GLN A 270 -12.88 -6.36 11.11
CA GLN A 270 -13.09 -5.99 9.70
C GLN A 270 -14.11 -4.86 9.51
N ARG A 271 -14.40 -4.04 10.50
CA ARG A 271 -15.23 -2.85 10.28
C ARG A 271 -14.41 -1.72 9.68
N PRO A 272 -15.01 -0.91 8.80
CA PRO A 272 -14.42 0.35 8.41
C PRO A 272 -14.10 1.18 9.65
N TYR A 273 -12.96 1.85 9.65
CA TYR A 273 -12.53 2.68 10.76
C TYR A 273 -13.55 3.76 11.07
N ASN A 274 -14.27 3.53 12.14
CA ASN A 274 -15.32 4.29 12.81
C ASN A 274 -16.57 4.64 11.98
N ASP A 275 -17.69 4.74 12.68
CA ASP A 275 -18.97 5.16 12.12
C ASP A 275 -19.00 6.66 11.75
N SER A 276 -17.99 7.43 12.14
CA SER A 276 -17.90 8.87 11.92
C SER A 276 -17.15 9.29 10.64
N HIS A 277 -16.47 8.35 9.97
CA HIS A 277 -15.69 8.59 8.73
C HIS A 277 -14.69 9.75 8.86
N VAL A 278 -13.96 9.84 9.98
CA VAL A 278 -13.03 10.95 10.25
C VAL A 278 -11.57 10.54 10.25
N PHE A 279 -11.24 9.25 10.44
CA PHE A 279 -9.88 8.75 10.52
C PHE A 279 -9.53 7.86 9.33
N ALA A 280 -8.94 8.43 8.30
CA ALA A 280 -8.39 7.71 7.15
C ALA A 280 -6.96 7.22 7.48
N SER A 281 -6.82 6.14 8.26
CA SER A 281 -5.49 5.64 8.64
C SER A 281 -4.63 5.33 7.41
N ALA A 282 -3.54 6.07 7.27
CA ALA A 282 -2.54 5.82 6.24
C ALA A 282 -1.71 4.56 6.55
N GLY A 283 -1.71 4.14 7.83
CA GLY A 283 -1.05 2.93 8.28
C GLY A 283 -1.76 1.64 7.85
N ALA A 284 -3.11 1.64 7.69
CA ALA A 284 -3.83 0.38 7.47
C ALA A 284 -5.30 0.50 6.96
N GLY A 285 -5.81 1.69 6.67
CA GLY A 285 -7.27 1.93 6.57
C GLY A 285 -7.95 1.57 5.25
N LEU A 286 -7.22 1.27 4.17
CA LEU A 286 -7.82 1.04 2.86
C LEU A 286 -8.45 -0.35 2.72
N TRP A 287 -9.63 -0.35 2.12
CA TRP A 287 -10.31 -1.51 1.57
C TRP A 287 -10.14 -1.49 0.05
N THR A 288 -9.99 -2.65 -0.57
CA THR A 288 -9.72 -2.76 -2.00
C THR A 288 -10.16 -4.11 -2.55
N THR A 289 -9.93 -4.34 -3.83
CA THR A 289 -10.04 -5.62 -4.52
C THR A 289 -8.68 -6.04 -5.08
N ALA A 290 -8.50 -7.31 -5.39
CA ALA A 290 -7.26 -7.76 -6.04
C ALA A 290 -7.06 -7.11 -7.42
N ASN A 291 -8.16 -6.83 -8.14
CA ASN A 291 -8.11 -6.10 -9.41
C ASN A 291 -7.53 -4.69 -9.26
N ASP A 292 -7.97 -3.93 -8.26
CA ASP A 292 -7.45 -2.58 -8.04
C ASP A 292 -6.03 -2.60 -7.47
N GLN A 293 -5.74 -3.54 -6.58
CA GLN A 293 -4.39 -3.73 -6.04
C GLN A 293 -3.37 -3.98 -7.16
N LEU A 294 -3.73 -4.78 -8.17
CA LEU A 294 -2.89 -5.01 -9.34
C LEU A 294 -2.59 -3.71 -10.10
N LYS A 295 -3.56 -2.80 -10.25
CA LYS A 295 -3.35 -1.50 -10.93
C LYS A 295 -2.26 -0.70 -10.22
N PHE A 296 -2.33 -0.60 -8.88
CA PHE A 296 -1.34 0.12 -8.09
C PHE A 296 0.05 -0.51 -8.17
N TYR A 297 0.16 -1.81 -7.93
CA TYR A 297 1.46 -2.48 -7.92
C TYR A 297 2.07 -2.65 -9.32
N LYS A 298 1.26 -2.79 -10.37
CA LYS A 298 1.76 -2.72 -11.75
C LYS A 298 2.28 -1.33 -12.11
N MET A 299 1.63 -0.26 -11.62
CA MET A 299 2.16 1.10 -11.75
C MET A 299 3.55 1.21 -11.12
N LEU A 300 3.77 0.66 -9.92
CA LEU A 300 5.08 0.62 -9.28
C LEU A 300 6.09 -0.22 -10.08
N MET A 301 5.69 -1.42 -10.54
CA MET A 301 6.51 -2.30 -11.38
C MET A 301 6.91 -1.63 -12.70
N ASN A 302 6.02 -0.82 -13.26
CA ASN A 302 6.24 -0.08 -14.50
C ASN A 302 6.82 1.32 -14.25
N LEU A 303 7.48 1.51 -13.11
CA LEU A 303 8.22 2.72 -12.77
C LEU A 303 7.37 4.00 -12.91
N GLY A 304 6.20 3.95 -12.27
CA GLY A 304 5.28 5.08 -12.19
C GLY A 304 4.24 5.17 -13.30
N MET A 305 4.22 4.21 -14.26
CA MET A 305 3.27 4.18 -15.36
C MET A 305 2.18 3.13 -15.10
N GLY A 306 0.93 3.55 -15.03
CA GLY A 306 -0.22 2.66 -14.94
C GLY A 306 -0.46 1.87 -16.24
N ASP A 307 -1.11 0.71 -16.14
CA ASP A 307 -1.47 -0.12 -17.32
C ASP A 307 -2.41 0.62 -18.29
N ASN A 308 -3.12 1.64 -17.81
CA ASN A 308 -3.98 2.52 -18.62
C ASN A 308 -3.20 3.66 -19.33
N GLY A 309 -1.87 3.68 -19.25
CA GLY A 309 -1.02 4.68 -19.87
C GLY A 309 -0.90 5.99 -19.09
N VAL A 310 -1.52 6.08 -17.91
CA VAL A 310 -1.42 7.28 -17.05
C VAL A 310 -0.16 7.21 -16.20
N ARG A 311 0.64 8.27 -16.21
CA ARG A 311 1.83 8.38 -15.37
C ARG A 311 1.49 9.04 -14.03
N ILE A 312 1.75 8.33 -12.95
CA ILE A 312 1.58 8.80 -11.56
C ILE A 312 2.88 9.46 -11.05
N LEU A 313 4.01 8.81 -11.29
CA LEU A 313 5.34 9.26 -10.85
C LEU A 313 6.34 9.16 -12.02
N LYS A 314 7.41 9.93 -11.95
CA LYS A 314 8.56 9.73 -12.82
C LYS A 314 9.31 8.45 -12.50
N GLU A 315 10.00 7.92 -13.48
CA GLU A 315 10.79 6.70 -13.35
C GLU A 315 11.87 6.83 -12.26
N GLU A 316 12.60 7.95 -12.29
CA GLU A 316 13.66 8.25 -11.32
C GLU A 316 13.12 8.31 -9.90
N THR A 317 11.90 8.85 -9.71
CA THR A 317 11.25 8.94 -8.40
C THR A 317 10.96 7.56 -7.84
N VAL A 318 10.44 6.64 -8.65
CA VAL A 318 10.20 5.26 -8.19
C VAL A 318 11.51 4.57 -7.83
N LYS A 319 12.53 4.66 -8.71
CA LYS A 319 13.83 4.03 -8.49
C LYS A 319 14.55 4.55 -7.25
N SER A 320 14.59 5.87 -7.06
CA SER A 320 15.39 6.50 -6.01
C SER A 320 14.69 6.61 -4.64
N ILE A 321 13.36 6.62 -4.62
CA ILE A 321 12.60 6.90 -3.41
C ILE A 321 11.79 5.70 -2.92
N LEU A 322 11.23 4.89 -3.82
CA LEU A 322 10.31 3.81 -3.44
C LEU A 322 10.92 2.41 -3.53
N ALA A 323 11.76 2.17 -4.53
CA ALA A 323 12.32 0.84 -4.78
C ALA A 323 13.54 0.48 -3.92
N CYS A 324 14.11 1.44 -3.20
CA CYS A 324 15.25 1.23 -2.30
C CYS A 324 14.98 1.84 -0.93
N THR A 325 15.70 1.38 0.10
CA THR A 325 15.64 2.02 1.41
C THR A 325 16.07 3.48 1.31
N THR A 326 15.35 4.35 2.00
CA THR A 326 15.69 5.78 2.09
C THR A 326 16.63 6.11 3.24
N ARG A 327 17.13 5.14 3.99
CA ARG A 327 18.08 5.36 5.08
C ARG A 327 19.49 5.60 4.54
N PRO A 328 20.17 6.68 4.96
CA PRO A 328 21.55 6.95 4.51
C PRO A 328 22.56 5.88 4.93
N ASP A 329 22.31 5.19 6.05
CA ASP A 329 23.19 4.13 6.58
C ASP A 329 22.86 2.75 6.02
N ASN A 330 21.90 2.64 5.10
CA ASN A 330 21.41 1.39 4.53
C ASN A 330 21.00 0.33 5.58
N MET A 331 20.67 0.76 6.79
CA MET A 331 20.06 -0.10 7.81
C MET A 331 18.55 -0.05 7.70
N GLY A 332 17.90 -1.18 7.91
CA GLY A 332 16.44 -1.27 7.78
C GLY A 332 16.00 -1.73 6.40
N GLY A 333 14.71 -2.00 6.27
CA GLY A 333 14.10 -2.62 5.11
C GLY A 333 12.93 -1.82 4.51
N TYR A 334 12.89 -0.49 4.78
CA TYR A 334 11.79 0.37 4.32
C TYR A 334 12.26 1.59 3.54
N SER A 335 11.53 1.88 2.48
CA SER A 335 11.50 3.17 1.80
C SER A 335 10.37 4.03 2.37
N LEU A 336 9.59 4.72 1.53
CA LEU A 336 8.41 5.47 1.98
C LEU A 336 7.20 4.55 2.18
N GLY A 337 7.10 3.90 3.32
CA GLY A 337 5.99 3.01 3.65
C GLY A 337 5.93 1.72 2.83
N LEU A 338 6.97 1.37 2.09
CA LEU A 338 7.13 0.11 1.37
C LEU A 338 8.33 -0.65 1.92
N GLN A 339 8.23 -1.96 2.01
CA GLN A 339 9.38 -2.83 2.17
C GLN A 339 10.25 -2.72 0.92
N ALA A 340 11.53 -2.46 1.10
CA ALA A 340 12.46 -2.23 0.01
C ALA A 340 13.85 -2.76 0.37
N PRO A 341 14.65 -3.20 -0.61
CA PRO A 341 16.01 -3.70 -0.38
C PRO A 341 16.93 -2.55 0.06
N LYS A 342 17.98 -2.91 0.80
CA LYS A 342 19.05 -1.97 1.19
C LYS A 342 19.84 -1.47 -0.01
N LYS A 343 19.99 -2.32 -1.02
CA LYS A 343 20.65 -2.02 -2.28
C LYS A 343 19.82 -2.61 -3.40
N ASP A 344 19.55 -1.81 -4.41
CA ASP A 344 18.83 -2.25 -5.59
C ASP A 344 19.71 -3.13 -6.49
N THR A 345 19.17 -4.28 -6.89
CA THR A 345 19.78 -5.25 -7.80
C THR A 345 18.69 -5.83 -8.70
N GLU A 346 19.06 -6.58 -9.73
CA GLU A 346 18.09 -7.26 -10.60
C GLU A 346 17.15 -8.22 -9.85
N ASP A 347 17.58 -8.74 -8.68
CA ASP A 347 16.79 -9.63 -7.85
C ASP A 347 15.99 -8.91 -6.76
N SER A 348 15.99 -7.58 -6.76
CA SER A 348 15.35 -6.78 -5.75
C SER A 348 13.83 -6.77 -5.87
N TRP A 349 13.16 -6.97 -4.75
CA TRP A 349 11.73 -6.88 -4.61
C TRP A 349 11.36 -5.76 -3.66
N PHE A 350 10.32 -4.99 -4.00
CA PHE A 350 9.74 -4.01 -3.10
C PHE A 350 8.20 -4.08 -3.14
N GLY A 351 7.56 -3.64 -2.10
CA GLY A 351 6.12 -3.74 -1.93
C GLY A 351 5.73 -3.78 -0.47
N HIS A 352 4.60 -4.38 -0.14
CA HIS A 352 4.20 -4.51 1.27
C HIS A 352 3.28 -5.70 1.50
N GLY A 353 3.39 -6.30 2.69
CA GLY A 353 2.40 -7.20 3.25
C GLY A 353 1.35 -6.45 4.07
N GLY A 354 0.22 -7.09 4.33
CA GLY A 354 -0.80 -6.62 5.26
C GLY A 354 -1.11 -7.67 6.32
N ALA A 355 -1.57 -7.25 7.48
CA ALA A 355 -2.15 -8.16 8.45
C ALA A 355 -3.24 -9.00 7.75
N TRP A 356 -3.51 -10.17 8.30
CA TRP A 356 -4.48 -11.12 7.77
C TRP A 356 -4.09 -11.75 6.40
N GLY A 357 -2.79 -11.69 6.04
CA GLY A 357 -2.23 -12.49 4.94
C GLY A 357 -2.40 -11.88 3.56
N THR A 358 -2.50 -10.56 3.44
CA THR A 358 -2.34 -9.89 2.15
C THR A 358 -0.87 -9.62 1.88
N ASN A 359 -0.44 -9.72 0.62
CA ASN A 359 0.91 -9.36 0.21
C ASN A 359 0.94 -9.00 -1.27
N CYS A 360 1.71 -7.99 -1.64
CA CYS A 360 2.06 -7.74 -3.02
C CYS A 360 3.48 -7.17 -3.12
N MET A 361 4.30 -7.83 -3.91
CA MET A 361 5.68 -7.45 -4.18
C MET A 361 5.93 -7.39 -5.67
N VAL A 362 6.77 -6.45 -6.08
CA VAL A 362 7.15 -6.25 -7.48
C VAL A 362 8.67 -6.24 -7.63
N ASN A 363 9.15 -6.75 -8.76
CA ASN A 363 10.50 -6.58 -9.25
C ASN A 363 10.42 -5.82 -10.58
N TRP A 364 10.86 -4.57 -10.58
CA TRP A 364 10.77 -3.70 -11.74
C TRP A 364 11.82 -4.03 -12.81
N HIS A 365 12.98 -4.61 -12.43
CA HIS A 365 14.01 -5.02 -13.38
C HIS A 365 13.54 -6.18 -14.28
N LYS A 366 12.92 -7.18 -13.65
CA LYS A 366 12.44 -8.40 -14.31
C LYS A 366 10.98 -8.34 -14.74
N LYS A 367 10.31 -7.19 -14.53
CA LYS A 367 8.86 -7.02 -14.80
C LYS A 367 8.02 -8.15 -14.20
N GLN A 368 8.27 -8.44 -12.92
CA GLN A 368 7.61 -9.50 -12.18
C GLN A 368 6.76 -8.92 -11.05
N LEU A 369 5.61 -9.54 -10.79
CA LEU A 369 4.73 -9.22 -9.69
C LEU A 369 4.22 -10.53 -9.07
N LYS A 370 4.15 -10.56 -7.74
CA LYS A 370 3.48 -11.61 -6.96
C LYS A 370 2.54 -10.98 -5.96
N LEU A 371 1.26 -11.36 -6.03
CA LEU A 371 0.20 -10.91 -5.15
C LEU A 371 -0.51 -12.12 -4.57
N TRP A 372 -0.89 -12.04 -3.29
CA TRP A 372 -1.89 -12.93 -2.71
C TRP A 372 -2.73 -12.22 -1.67
N VAL A 373 -3.96 -12.67 -1.54
CA VAL A 373 -4.95 -12.18 -0.59
C VAL A 373 -5.52 -13.38 0.14
N ILE A 374 -5.31 -13.41 1.44
CA ILE A 374 -5.82 -14.40 2.36
C ILE A 374 -6.33 -13.61 3.57
N GLN A 375 -7.59 -13.70 3.91
CA GLN A 375 -8.12 -13.02 5.10
C GLN A 375 -8.11 -14.01 6.27
N SER A 376 -6.93 -14.16 6.88
CA SER A 376 -6.69 -15.11 7.98
C SER A 376 -5.87 -14.44 9.09
N ALA A 377 -6.36 -14.49 10.32
CA ALA A 377 -5.72 -13.94 11.51
C ALA A 377 -5.08 -15.03 12.38
N GLY A 378 -4.04 -14.67 13.12
CA GLY A 378 -3.35 -15.53 14.08
C GLY A 378 -2.16 -16.31 13.50
N GLY A 379 -1.17 -16.59 14.34
CA GLY A 379 0.00 -17.46 14.16
C GLY A 379 0.83 -17.34 12.87
N PRO A 380 1.97 -17.97 12.82
CA PRO A 380 2.71 -18.14 11.57
C PRO A 380 1.92 -19.03 10.61
N GLN A 381 1.63 -18.52 9.43
CA GLN A 381 0.82 -19.19 8.42
C GLN A 381 1.75 -19.83 7.37
N PRO A 382 1.58 -21.13 7.02
CA PRO A 382 2.53 -21.88 6.20
C PRO A 382 2.50 -21.46 4.72
N TRP A 383 1.34 -21.05 4.21
CA TRP A 383 1.12 -20.81 2.79
C TRP A 383 1.95 -19.67 2.18
N GLY A 384 2.36 -18.66 2.97
CA GLY A 384 3.16 -17.54 2.46
C GLY A 384 4.48 -18.00 1.82
N ALA A 385 5.19 -18.91 2.46
CA ALA A 385 6.43 -19.48 1.94
C ALA A 385 6.16 -20.37 0.71
N GLU A 386 5.07 -21.13 0.72
CA GLU A 386 4.72 -22.04 -0.38
C GLU A 386 4.24 -21.29 -1.61
N VAL A 387 3.43 -20.23 -1.44
CA VAL A 387 3.06 -19.33 -2.54
C VAL A 387 4.30 -18.62 -3.10
N GLY A 388 5.28 -18.28 -2.25
CA GLY A 388 6.57 -17.75 -2.70
C GLY A 388 7.30 -18.73 -3.62
N LYS A 389 7.40 -20.01 -3.25
CA LYS A 389 8.00 -21.07 -4.09
C LYS A 389 7.21 -21.31 -5.38
N ALA A 390 5.88 -21.25 -5.32
CA ALA A 390 5.04 -21.37 -6.51
C ALA A 390 5.29 -20.20 -7.49
N ALA A 391 5.45 -18.98 -6.97
CA ALA A 391 5.80 -17.82 -7.78
C ALA A 391 7.18 -17.99 -8.45
N GLU A 392 8.18 -18.53 -7.75
CA GLU A 392 9.50 -18.82 -8.33
C GLU A 392 9.40 -19.84 -9.49
N LYS A 393 8.60 -20.89 -9.35
CA LYS A 393 8.33 -21.85 -10.44
C LYS A 393 7.69 -21.16 -11.64
N PHE A 394 6.72 -20.27 -11.42
CA PHE A 394 6.09 -19.49 -12.48
C PHE A 394 7.12 -18.58 -13.16
N PHE A 395 7.93 -17.82 -12.39
CA PHE A 395 8.92 -16.91 -12.95
C PHE A 395 10.06 -17.61 -13.70
N ALA A 396 10.35 -18.87 -13.40
CA ALA A 396 11.34 -19.66 -14.12
C ALA A 396 10.87 -20.07 -15.52
N GLN A 397 9.58 -19.93 -15.86
CA GLN A 397 9.07 -20.30 -17.18
C GLN A 397 9.56 -19.34 -18.26
N PRO A 398 9.91 -19.83 -19.46
CA PRO A 398 10.32 -19.01 -20.60
C PRO A 398 9.07 -18.44 -21.30
N PHE A 399 8.39 -17.49 -20.67
CA PHE A 399 7.23 -16.86 -21.31
C PHE A 399 7.65 -15.91 -22.44
N SER A 400 6.91 -15.99 -23.57
CA SER A 400 7.01 -15.06 -24.68
C SER A 400 5.60 -14.65 -25.11
N VAL A 401 5.29 -13.37 -25.03
CA VAL A 401 4.00 -12.80 -25.46
C VAL A 401 3.80 -12.90 -26.99
N ASN A 402 4.86 -13.21 -27.74
CA ASN A 402 4.84 -13.33 -29.20
C ASN A 402 4.57 -14.76 -29.70
N SER A 403 4.33 -15.74 -28.82
CA SER A 403 3.97 -17.07 -29.25
C SER A 403 2.46 -17.19 -29.35
N ASP A 404 1.93 -17.51 -30.53
CA ASP A 404 0.53 -17.87 -30.79
C ASP A 404 0.04 -19.07 -29.95
N GLU A 405 0.93 -19.63 -29.13
CA GLU A 405 0.69 -20.80 -28.29
C GLU A 405 -0.02 -20.50 -26.96
N TYR A 406 -0.13 -19.23 -26.54
CA TYR A 406 -0.74 -18.87 -25.25
C TYR A 406 -2.19 -18.37 -25.41
N THR A 407 -3.09 -19.21 -25.89
CA THR A 407 -4.52 -18.93 -25.99
C THR A 407 -5.36 -19.77 -25.02
N GLY A 408 -4.87 -20.10 -23.84
CA GLY A 408 -5.61 -20.91 -22.87
C GLY A 408 -5.96 -20.14 -21.60
N ARG A 409 -7.25 -20.14 -21.21
CA ARG A 409 -7.68 -19.73 -19.87
C ARG A 409 -7.27 -20.77 -18.84
N ILE A 410 -6.80 -20.32 -17.65
CA ILE A 410 -6.59 -21.19 -16.50
C ILE A 410 -7.96 -21.68 -16.03
N GLY A 411 -8.17 -22.98 -15.99
CA GLY A 411 -9.31 -23.57 -15.27
C GLY A 411 -10.40 -24.23 -16.09
N GLU A 412 -10.21 -24.46 -17.38
CA GLU A 412 -11.11 -25.35 -18.13
C GLU A 412 -10.48 -26.75 -18.24
N LYS A 413 -10.69 -27.56 -17.19
CA LYS A 413 -10.84 -29.01 -17.20
C LYS A 413 -11.79 -29.40 -16.08
#